data_61ad4281319f6a9a5f79bf34ba4f0d72
#
_entry.id   61ad4281319f6a9a5f79bf34ba4f0d72
#
_cell.length_a   1.000
_cell.length_b   1.000
_cell.length_c   1.000
_cell.angle_alpha   90.00
_cell.angle_beta   90.00
_cell.angle_gamma   90.00
#
_symmetry.space_group_name_H-M   'P 1'
#
loop_
_entity.id
_entity.type
_entity.pdbx_description
1 polymer ?
#
loop_
_entity_poly.entity_id
_entity_poly.type
_entity_poly.pdbx_seq_one_letter_code
_entity_poly.pdbx_strand_id
1 'polypeptide(L)'
;MEIKVTYHNDKVKRLERIKQGDWIDLAAAKDYYIKRGDFALIDFGITIKVRKDYETWVVPRSSTFKKYGLIQTNGIGIIDSSYCGENDIIKMPVYATRDCYVKQGE
;
A
#
# COMPACT_ATOMS: atom_id res chain seq x y z
N MET A 1 -5.66 -11.69 -17.07
CA MET A 1 -6.72 -11.25 -16.13
C MET A 1 -6.79 -9.74 -16.08
N GLU A 2 -7.98 -9.20 -16.10
CA GLU A 2 -8.19 -7.77 -16.02
C GLU A 2 -8.34 -7.32 -14.58
N ILE A 3 -7.63 -6.23 -14.22
CA ILE A 3 -7.70 -5.62 -12.90
C ILE A 3 -8.16 -4.19 -13.07
N LYS A 4 -9.19 -3.80 -12.32
CA LYS A 4 -9.68 -2.43 -12.33
C LYS A 4 -9.12 -1.69 -11.11
N VAL A 5 -8.49 -0.53 -11.34
CA VAL A 5 -7.94 0.31 -10.27
C VAL A 5 -8.68 1.64 -10.26
N THR A 6 -9.21 2.01 -9.09
CA THR A 6 -9.82 3.31 -8.89
C THR A 6 -8.85 4.18 -8.09
N TYR A 7 -8.53 5.36 -8.62
CA TYR A 7 -7.65 6.33 -7.97
C TYR A 7 -8.50 7.40 -7.29
N HIS A 8 -8.29 7.62 -5.99
CA HIS A 8 -9.16 8.48 -5.19
C HIS A 8 -8.82 9.97 -5.23
N ASN A 9 -7.67 10.32 -5.81
CA ASN A 9 -7.34 11.72 -6.12
C ASN A 9 -6.30 11.78 -7.23
N ASP A 10 -6.13 12.96 -7.82
CA ASP A 10 -5.25 13.16 -8.99
C ASP A 10 -3.76 13.02 -8.68
N LYS A 11 -3.40 13.13 -7.41
CA LYS A 11 -2.00 13.09 -6.99
C LYS A 11 -1.50 11.68 -6.71
N VAL A 12 -2.39 10.69 -6.68
CA VAL A 12 -1.99 9.30 -6.46
C VAL A 12 -1.18 8.81 -7.65
N LYS A 13 -0.01 8.27 -7.36
CA LYS A 13 0.86 7.71 -8.40
C LYS A 13 0.18 6.53 -9.08
N ARG A 14 0.15 6.55 -10.42
CA ARG A 14 -0.45 5.46 -11.20
C ARG A 14 0.37 4.19 -11.06
N LEU A 15 -0.32 3.07 -10.99
CA LEU A 15 0.34 1.76 -10.95
C LEU A 15 0.95 1.45 -12.30
N GLU A 16 2.17 0.91 -12.28
CA GLU A 16 2.88 0.52 -13.49
C GLU A 16 3.36 -0.92 -13.37
N ARG A 17 3.32 -1.63 -14.47
CA ARG A 17 3.89 -2.95 -14.55
C ARG A 17 5.40 -2.82 -14.66
N ILE A 18 6.13 -3.42 -13.73
CA ILE A 18 7.59 -3.36 -13.70
C ILE A 18 8.14 -4.48 -14.60
N LYS A 19 9.12 -4.15 -15.45
CA LYS A 19 9.73 -5.14 -16.37
C LYS A 19 10.47 -6.24 -15.60
N GLN A 20 11.00 -5.92 -14.43
CA GLN A 20 11.73 -6.88 -13.60
C GLN A 20 10.91 -7.16 -12.35
N GLY A 21 10.43 -8.39 -12.21
CA GLY A 21 9.67 -8.82 -11.04
C GLY A 21 8.20 -9.00 -11.34
N ASP A 22 7.53 -9.65 -10.40
CA ASP A 22 6.14 -10.05 -10.54
C ASP A 22 5.18 -9.18 -9.75
N TRP A 23 5.70 -8.18 -9.04
CA TRP A 23 4.93 -7.35 -8.13
C TRP A 23 4.74 -5.95 -8.67
N ILE A 24 3.65 -5.32 -8.27
CA ILE A 24 3.35 -3.94 -8.62
C ILE A 24 3.58 -3.08 -7.38
N ASP A 25 4.37 -2.01 -7.52
CA ASP A 25 4.64 -1.10 -6.41
C ASP A 25 3.46 -0.19 -6.13
N LEU A 26 3.14 -0.03 -4.84
CA LEU A 26 2.21 0.96 -4.37
C LEU A 26 2.98 2.11 -3.74
N ALA A 27 2.39 3.29 -3.75
CA ALA A 27 3.03 4.48 -3.20
C ALA A 27 2.08 5.19 -2.24
N ALA A 28 2.64 5.84 -1.22
CA ALA A 28 1.86 6.60 -0.26
C ALA A 28 1.06 7.70 -0.95
N ALA A 29 -0.23 7.83 -0.61
CA ALA A 29 -1.11 8.82 -1.23
C ALA A 29 -0.89 10.23 -0.70
N LYS A 30 -0.22 10.36 0.45
CA LYS A 30 0.09 11.63 1.08
C LYS A 30 1.35 11.50 1.92
N ASP A 31 1.81 12.61 2.51
CA ASP A 31 2.95 12.60 3.41
C ASP A 31 2.57 12.03 4.76
N TYR A 32 3.49 11.25 5.36
CA TYR A 32 3.34 10.70 6.70
C TYR A 32 4.59 11.00 7.53
N TYR A 33 4.40 11.54 8.71
CA TYR A 33 5.42 11.61 9.73
C TYR A 33 5.03 10.70 10.87
N ILE A 34 5.81 9.64 11.12
CA ILE A 34 5.47 8.61 12.09
C ILE A 34 6.57 8.54 13.13
N LYS A 35 6.21 8.76 14.38
CA LYS A 35 7.16 8.73 15.48
C LYS A 35 7.45 7.30 15.90
N ARG A 36 8.68 7.08 16.38
CA ARG A 36 9.07 5.80 16.94
C ARG A 36 8.03 5.31 17.95
N GLY A 37 7.60 4.07 17.81
CA GLY A 37 6.63 3.44 18.69
C GLY A 37 5.17 3.65 18.30
N ASP A 38 4.91 4.46 17.27
CA ASP A 38 3.55 4.72 16.83
C ASP A 38 3.11 3.73 15.76
N PHE A 39 1.81 3.50 15.74
CA PHE A 39 1.10 2.75 14.70
C PHE A 39 0.49 3.72 13.71
N ALA A 40 0.51 3.38 12.44
CA ALA A 40 -0.15 4.19 11.40
C ALA A 40 -0.72 3.30 10.31
N LEU A 41 -1.73 3.82 9.61
CA LEU A 41 -2.26 3.22 8.40
C LEU A 41 -1.82 4.09 7.23
N ILE A 42 -0.94 3.56 6.39
CA ILE A 42 -0.50 4.27 5.19
C ILE A 42 -1.51 4.02 4.09
N ASP A 43 -2.12 5.09 3.62
CA ASP A 43 -3.14 5.07 2.58
C ASP A 43 -2.46 5.11 1.21
N PHE A 44 -2.82 4.19 0.33
CA PHE A 44 -2.30 4.17 -1.04
C PHE A 44 -3.22 4.89 -2.03
N GLY A 45 -4.39 5.34 -1.58
CA GLY A 45 -5.31 6.13 -2.39
C GLY A 45 -5.95 5.39 -3.53
N ILE A 46 -6.01 4.07 -3.48
CA ILE A 46 -6.56 3.24 -4.55
C ILE A 46 -7.52 2.20 -4.02
N THR A 47 -8.42 1.78 -4.88
CA THR A 47 -9.26 0.61 -4.69
C THR A 47 -9.01 -0.32 -5.86
N ILE A 48 -8.81 -1.61 -5.60
CA ILE A 48 -8.53 -2.60 -6.63
C ILE A 48 -9.69 -3.59 -6.72
N LYS A 49 -10.16 -3.81 -7.93
CA LYS A 49 -11.16 -4.84 -8.21
C LYS A 49 -10.52 -5.97 -9.02
N VAL A 50 -10.55 -7.17 -8.47
CA VAL A 50 -10.07 -8.38 -9.13
C VAL A 50 -11.23 -9.35 -9.29
N ARG A 51 -11.01 -10.40 -10.10
CA ARG A 51 -12.01 -11.47 -10.25
C ARG A 51 -12.32 -12.11 -8.90
N LYS A 52 -13.54 -12.61 -8.76
CA LYS A 52 -14.05 -13.19 -7.51
C LYS A 52 -13.19 -14.35 -6.97
N ASP A 53 -12.52 -15.07 -7.84
CA ASP A 53 -11.67 -16.22 -7.48
C ASP A 53 -10.22 -15.84 -7.17
N TYR A 54 -9.93 -14.53 -7.09
CA TYR A 54 -8.59 -14.00 -6.78
C TYR A 54 -8.61 -13.16 -5.50
N GLU A 55 -7.46 -13.03 -4.89
CA GLU A 55 -7.25 -12.11 -3.78
C GLU A 55 -6.02 -11.26 -4.04
N THR A 56 -5.89 -10.14 -3.35
CA THR A 56 -4.76 -9.24 -3.48
C THR A 56 -3.93 -9.29 -2.22
N TRP A 57 -2.62 -9.44 -2.35
CA TRP A 57 -1.69 -9.43 -1.23
C TRP A 57 -0.89 -8.13 -1.24
N VAL A 58 -0.82 -7.48 -0.08
CA VAL A 58 0.01 -6.31 0.14
C VAL A 58 1.15 -6.71 1.06
N VAL A 59 2.37 -6.58 0.55
CA VAL A 59 3.57 -6.96 1.28
C VAL A 59 4.56 -5.79 1.28
N PRO A 60 5.42 -5.68 2.32
CA PRO A 60 6.42 -4.62 2.32
C PRO A 60 7.53 -4.94 1.31
N ARG A 61 8.10 -3.89 0.73
CA ARG A 61 9.28 -4.04 -0.11
C ARG A 61 10.48 -4.41 0.77
N SER A 62 11.49 -5.05 0.18
CA SER A 62 12.71 -5.42 0.90
C SER A 62 13.40 -4.22 1.56
N SER A 63 13.25 -3.03 0.98
CA SER A 63 13.86 -1.79 1.50
C SER A 63 13.02 -1.07 2.55
N THR A 64 11.78 -1.49 2.80
CA THR A 64 10.85 -0.77 3.68
C THR A 64 11.40 -0.60 5.10
N PHE A 65 11.86 -1.68 5.72
CA PHE A 65 12.41 -1.58 7.06
C PHE A 65 13.73 -0.82 7.07
N LYS A 66 14.60 -1.10 6.12
CA LYS A 66 15.91 -0.45 6.04
C LYS A 66 15.80 1.06 5.85
N LYS A 67 14.92 1.50 4.95
CA LYS A 67 14.78 2.90 4.60
C LYS A 67 13.97 3.69 5.62
N TYR A 68 12.88 3.09 6.11
CA TYR A 68 11.93 3.82 6.96
C TYR A 68 11.87 3.32 8.40
N GLY A 69 12.39 2.14 8.69
CA GLY A 69 12.23 1.52 10.00
C GLY A 69 10.81 1.06 10.27
N LEU A 70 10.01 0.85 9.23
CA LEU A 70 8.61 0.45 9.35
C LEU A 70 8.45 -1.05 9.22
N ILE A 71 7.59 -1.61 10.08
CA ILE A 71 7.21 -3.01 10.03
C ILE A 71 5.72 -3.07 9.70
N GLN A 72 5.35 -3.86 8.69
CA GLN A 72 3.95 -4.12 8.40
C GLN A 72 3.39 -5.05 9.48
N THR A 73 2.41 -4.57 10.25
CA THR A 73 1.98 -5.24 11.46
C THR A 73 1.21 -6.53 11.23
N ASN A 74 0.59 -6.68 10.08
CA ASN A 74 -0.15 -7.90 9.73
C ASN A 74 0.69 -8.91 8.94
N GLY A 75 1.98 -8.64 8.74
CA GLY A 75 2.86 -9.48 7.93
C GLY A 75 2.52 -9.42 6.46
N ILE A 76 1.42 -10.02 6.06
CA ILE A 76 0.87 -9.97 4.70
C ILE A 76 -0.55 -9.44 4.80
N GLY A 77 -0.84 -8.35 4.09
CA GLY A 77 -2.19 -7.84 3.98
C GLY A 77 -2.94 -8.60 2.89
N ILE A 78 -3.94 -9.36 3.29
CA ILE A 78 -4.75 -10.13 2.35
C ILE A 78 -6.06 -9.39 2.12
N ILE A 79 -6.30 -9.02 0.87
CA ILE A 79 -7.48 -8.26 0.48
C ILE A 79 -8.40 -9.16 -0.34
N ASP A 80 -9.57 -9.43 0.24
CA ASP A 80 -10.59 -10.24 -0.41
C ASP A 80 -11.13 -9.54 -1.66
N SER A 81 -11.59 -10.32 -2.64
CA SER A 81 -12.16 -9.76 -3.88
C SER A 81 -13.39 -8.88 -3.62
N SER A 82 -14.06 -9.07 -2.48
CA SER A 82 -15.22 -8.25 -2.10
C SER A 82 -14.85 -6.84 -1.62
N TYR A 83 -13.57 -6.59 -1.30
CA TYR A 83 -13.11 -5.29 -0.84
C TYR A 83 -12.83 -4.37 -2.05
N CYS A 84 -13.88 -4.02 -2.77
CA CYS A 84 -13.79 -3.21 -3.98
C CYS A 84 -14.88 -2.14 -4.07
N GLY A 85 -15.48 -1.79 -2.94
CA GLY A 85 -16.50 -0.75 -2.88
C GLY A 85 -15.92 0.65 -3.01
N GLU A 86 -16.79 1.63 -3.12
CA GLU A 86 -16.42 3.03 -3.36
C GLU A 86 -15.44 3.59 -2.32
N ASN A 87 -15.55 3.15 -1.07
CA ASN A 87 -14.71 3.63 0.03
C ASN A 87 -13.72 2.59 0.53
N ASP A 88 -13.53 1.51 -0.21
CA ASP A 88 -12.64 0.42 0.19
C ASP A 88 -11.21 0.71 -0.30
N ILE A 89 -10.55 1.61 0.39
CA ILE A 89 -9.20 2.08 0.04
C ILE A 89 -8.16 1.14 0.64
N ILE A 90 -7.16 0.77 -0.16
CA ILE A 90 -6.07 -0.10 0.30
C ILE A 90 -5.11 0.70 1.18
N LYS A 91 -4.81 0.14 2.36
CA LYS A 91 -3.91 0.74 3.35
C LYS A 91 -2.96 -0.32 3.88
N MET A 92 -1.79 0.13 4.32
CA MET A 92 -0.81 -0.74 4.97
C MET A 92 -0.69 -0.36 6.44
N PRO A 93 -1.02 -1.28 7.39
CA PRO A 93 -0.79 -1.02 8.80
C PRO A 93 0.69 -1.17 9.11
N VAL A 94 1.29 -0.16 9.76
CA VAL A 94 2.71 -0.17 10.06
C VAL A 94 2.98 0.24 11.50
N TYR A 95 4.08 -0.28 12.04
CA TYR A 95 4.64 0.11 13.33
C TYR A 95 6.01 0.74 13.08
N ALA A 96 6.27 1.90 13.67
CA ALA A 96 7.53 2.61 13.47
C ALA A 96 8.54 2.22 14.54
N THR A 97 9.69 1.68 14.12
CA THR A 97 10.80 1.36 15.02
C THR A 97 11.70 2.55 15.27
N ARG A 98 11.57 3.60 14.48
CA ARG A 98 12.25 4.89 14.63
C ARG A 98 11.39 5.97 14.00
N ASP A 99 11.67 7.23 14.29
CA ASP A 99 10.99 8.35 13.62
C ASP A 99 11.24 8.25 12.12
N CYS A 100 10.21 8.42 11.32
CA CYS A 100 10.36 8.35 9.88
C CYS A 100 9.41 9.31 9.18
N TYR A 101 9.80 9.66 7.96
CA TYR A 101 9.02 10.52 7.08
C TYR A 101 8.84 9.82 5.74
N VAL A 102 7.60 9.55 5.37
CA VAL A 102 7.26 8.94 4.09
C VAL A 102 6.59 10.02 3.26
N LYS A 103 7.21 10.36 2.14
CA LYS A 103 6.63 11.37 1.25
C LYS A 103 5.62 10.77 0.30
N GLN A 104 4.65 11.58 -0.09
CA GLN A 104 3.72 11.21 -1.14
C GLN A 104 4.49 10.68 -2.35
N GLY A 105 4.04 9.55 -2.89
CA GLY A 105 4.68 8.94 -4.05
C GLY A 105 5.80 7.95 -3.72
N GLU A 106 6.09 7.78 -2.45
CA GLU A 106 7.10 6.79 -2.02
C GLU A 106 6.49 5.46 -1.62
#